data_76c99fdae067de24980272a6266c6aae
#
_entry.id   76c99fdae067de24980272a6266c6aae
#
_cell.length_a   1.000
_cell.length_b   1.000
_cell.length_c   1.000
_cell.angle_alpha   90.00
_cell.angle_beta   90.00
_cell.angle_gamma   90.00
#
_symmetry.space_group_name_H-M   'P 1'
#
loop_
_entity.id
_entity.type
_entity.pdbx_description
1 polymer ?
#
loop_
_entity_poly.entity_id
_entity_poly.type
_entity_poly.pdbx_seq_one_letter_code
_entity_poly.pdbx_strand_id
1 'polypeptide(L)'
;MKVLTWNLFHGRSVPETKHALLDEFTDKISGWDWDVALLQEVPPWWPPALARAADAEQRTVLTSRNALLPVRRWIAERRPDLIKANGGGANAILVRSGRIAAHAALRLRWRPERRMLHAVHLTAAGIWVANVHATANPKPLARADMVRCGEALGRWAGTAPALLGGDANVPDPTVPGFIDVGGHRIDRFFTRGALRVTTPARTLERDGLSDHEPVLIEVQAS
;
A
#
# COMPACT_ATOMS: atom_id res chain seq x y z
N MET A 1 -16.28 -4.63 4.32
CA MET A 1 -15.14 -4.53 3.37
C MET A 1 -13.86 -4.84 4.10
N LYS A 2 -13.11 -5.82 3.60
CA LYS A 2 -11.83 -6.26 4.15
C LYS A 2 -10.70 -5.55 3.42
N VAL A 3 -9.87 -4.83 4.16
CA VAL A 3 -8.75 -4.05 3.60
C VAL A 3 -7.44 -4.57 4.13
N LEU A 4 -6.59 -5.05 3.22
CA LEU A 4 -5.24 -5.52 3.47
C LEU A 4 -4.25 -4.37 3.23
N THR A 5 -3.24 -4.21 4.09
CA THR A 5 -2.03 -3.45 3.77
C THR A 5 -0.79 -4.31 3.95
N TRP A 6 0.16 -4.17 3.03
CA TRP A 6 1.43 -4.88 3.12
C TRP A 6 2.55 -4.17 2.36
N ASN A 7 3.63 -3.84 3.05
CA ASN A 7 4.88 -3.44 2.43
C ASN A 7 5.62 -4.70 1.94
N LEU A 8 5.89 -4.80 0.64
CA LEU A 8 6.46 -6.01 0.02
C LEU A 8 8.01 -6.05 0.06
N PHE A 9 8.64 -5.09 0.74
CA PHE A 9 10.09 -5.04 0.87
C PHE A 9 10.84 -5.22 -0.47
N HIS A 10 10.37 -4.55 -1.51
CA HIS A 10 10.87 -4.67 -2.88
C HIS A 10 10.87 -6.11 -3.46
N GLY A 11 9.96 -6.96 -2.96
CA GLY A 11 9.88 -8.37 -3.36
C GLY A 11 10.95 -9.27 -2.75
N ARG A 12 11.38 -8.97 -1.52
CA ARG A 12 12.41 -9.70 -0.79
C ARG A 12 11.83 -10.51 0.36
N SER A 13 12.59 -11.49 0.83
CA SER A 13 12.27 -12.32 2.00
C SER A 13 13.25 -12.07 3.17
N VAL A 14 12.86 -12.51 4.36
CA VAL A 14 13.70 -12.55 5.55
C VAL A 14 13.58 -13.97 6.17
N PRO A 15 14.65 -14.79 6.11
CA PRO A 15 15.98 -14.52 5.54
C PRO A 15 15.98 -14.32 4.03
N GLU A 16 16.98 -13.62 3.51
CA GLU A 16 17.07 -13.29 2.09
C GLU A 16 17.30 -14.55 1.23
N THR A 17 16.53 -14.71 0.16
CA THR A 17 16.68 -15.75 -0.86
C THR A 17 17.36 -15.21 -2.11
N LYS A 18 17.89 -16.13 -2.96
CA LYS A 18 18.61 -15.75 -4.19
C LYS A 18 17.75 -15.87 -5.45
N HIS A 19 16.49 -16.28 -5.34
CA HIS A 19 15.57 -16.42 -6.47
C HIS A 19 14.50 -15.33 -6.46
N ALA A 20 13.82 -15.16 -7.60
CA ALA A 20 12.70 -14.23 -7.72
C ALA A 20 11.49 -14.79 -6.94
N LEU A 21 10.81 -13.92 -6.21
CA LEU A 21 9.73 -14.29 -5.28
C LEU A 21 8.35 -13.84 -5.77
N LEU A 22 8.19 -13.51 -7.06
CA LEU A 22 6.91 -13.05 -7.58
C LEU A 22 5.79 -14.07 -7.36
N ASP A 23 6.08 -15.34 -7.61
CA ASP A 23 5.08 -16.41 -7.52
C ASP A 23 4.64 -16.60 -6.06
N GLU A 24 5.59 -16.63 -5.11
CA GLU A 24 5.29 -16.78 -3.68
C GLU A 24 4.48 -15.60 -3.14
N PHE A 25 4.83 -14.35 -3.51
CA PHE A 25 4.03 -13.18 -3.14
C PHE A 25 2.64 -13.22 -3.80
N THR A 26 2.57 -13.68 -5.04
CA THR A 26 1.31 -13.82 -5.78
C THR A 26 0.39 -14.83 -5.11
N ASP A 27 0.89 -16.00 -4.77
CA ASP A 27 0.13 -17.06 -4.09
C ASP A 27 -0.39 -16.59 -2.73
N LYS A 28 0.45 -15.91 -1.95
CA LYS A 28 0.03 -15.34 -0.66
C LYS A 28 -1.06 -14.30 -0.82
N ILE A 29 -0.85 -13.29 -1.66
CA ILE A 29 -1.79 -12.19 -1.85
C ILE A 29 -3.11 -12.72 -2.45
N SER A 30 -3.06 -13.63 -3.42
CA SER A 30 -4.26 -14.20 -4.02
C SER A 30 -5.03 -15.14 -3.09
N GLY A 31 -4.32 -15.85 -2.21
CA GLY A 31 -4.91 -16.80 -1.27
C GLY A 31 -5.62 -16.19 -0.07
N TRP A 32 -5.34 -14.93 0.29
CA TRP A 32 -6.04 -14.27 1.40
C TRP A 32 -7.39 -13.69 0.98
N ASP A 33 -8.31 -13.64 1.93
CA ASP A 33 -9.65 -13.07 1.77
C ASP A 33 -9.64 -11.56 2.09
N TRP A 34 -9.60 -10.75 1.03
CA TRP A 34 -9.65 -9.29 1.08
C TRP A 34 -10.45 -8.73 -0.12
N ASP A 35 -11.02 -7.56 0.06
CA ASP A 35 -11.72 -6.79 -0.99
C ASP A 35 -10.79 -5.76 -1.65
N VAL A 36 -9.93 -5.12 -0.84
CA VAL A 36 -8.95 -4.10 -1.30
C VAL A 36 -7.59 -4.41 -0.67
N ALA A 37 -6.53 -4.44 -1.48
CA ALA A 37 -5.15 -4.56 -1.01
C ALA A 37 -4.34 -3.30 -1.32
N LEU A 38 -3.69 -2.77 -0.29
CA LEU A 38 -2.82 -1.60 -0.30
C LEU A 38 -1.38 -2.06 -0.18
N LEU A 39 -0.64 -2.05 -1.29
CA LEU A 39 0.70 -2.61 -1.35
C LEU A 39 1.75 -1.50 -1.49
N GLN A 40 2.83 -1.58 -0.70
CA GLN A 40 3.95 -0.65 -0.74
C GLN A 40 5.23 -1.38 -1.12
N GLU A 41 6.24 -0.64 -1.58
CA GLU A 41 7.52 -1.17 -2.07
C GLU A 41 7.37 -2.30 -3.09
N VAL A 42 6.33 -2.24 -3.91
CA VAL A 42 6.09 -3.22 -4.97
C VAL A 42 7.12 -3.03 -6.08
N PRO A 43 7.81 -4.07 -6.57
CA PRO A 43 8.58 -3.97 -7.80
C PRO A 43 7.69 -3.43 -8.94
N PRO A 44 8.12 -2.40 -9.71
CA PRO A 44 7.22 -1.65 -10.60
C PRO A 44 6.51 -2.47 -11.69
N TRP A 45 6.99 -3.67 -11.99
CA TRP A 45 6.43 -4.58 -13.00
C TRP A 45 5.53 -5.69 -12.42
N TRP A 46 5.43 -5.80 -11.07
CA TRP A 46 4.61 -6.82 -10.41
C TRP A 46 3.10 -6.54 -10.38
N PRO A 47 2.63 -5.27 -10.22
CA PRO A 47 1.21 -5.02 -10.01
C PRO A 47 0.26 -5.66 -11.03
N PRO A 48 0.57 -5.70 -12.36
CA PRO A 48 -0.30 -6.39 -13.31
C PRO A 48 -0.38 -7.91 -13.10
N ALA A 49 0.71 -8.56 -12.65
CA ALA A 49 0.71 -9.99 -12.36
C ALA A 49 -0.07 -10.30 -11.09
N LEU A 50 0.16 -9.54 -10.01
CA LEU A 50 -0.57 -9.65 -8.75
C LEU A 50 -2.07 -9.44 -8.95
N ALA A 51 -2.46 -8.41 -9.71
CA ALA A 51 -3.87 -8.12 -9.99
C ALA A 51 -4.55 -9.25 -10.78
N ARG A 52 -3.87 -9.79 -11.80
CA ARG A 52 -4.39 -10.90 -12.61
C ARG A 52 -4.62 -12.15 -11.76
N ALA A 53 -3.65 -12.54 -10.94
CA ALA A 53 -3.75 -13.72 -10.10
C ALA A 53 -4.82 -13.57 -9.01
N ALA A 54 -5.05 -12.36 -8.55
CA ALA A 54 -6.06 -12.05 -7.55
C ALA A 54 -7.44 -11.77 -8.12
N ASP A 55 -7.64 -11.81 -9.44
CA ASP A 55 -8.86 -11.38 -10.13
C ASP A 55 -9.30 -9.96 -9.70
N ALA A 56 -8.38 -9.01 -9.76
CA ALA A 56 -8.56 -7.66 -9.24
C ALA A 56 -8.27 -6.57 -10.29
N GLU A 57 -8.99 -5.44 -10.20
CA GLU A 57 -8.55 -4.19 -10.84
C GLU A 57 -7.35 -3.63 -10.07
N GLN A 58 -6.48 -2.89 -10.77
CA GLN A 58 -5.34 -2.25 -10.10
C GLN A 58 -5.15 -0.80 -10.49
N ARG A 59 -4.59 0.00 -9.56
CA ARG A 59 -4.00 1.31 -9.81
C ARG A 59 -2.63 1.37 -9.17
N THR A 60 -1.66 1.91 -9.92
CA THR A 60 -0.25 1.93 -9.51
C THR A 60 0.31 3.32 -9.65
N VAL A 61 1.12 3.74 -8.68
CA VAL A 61 1.95 4.95 -8.74
C VAL A 61 3.40 4.59 -8.48
N LEU A 62 4.30 5.14 -9.30
CA LEU A 62 5.73 4.94 -9.12
C LEU A 62 6.25 5.77 -7.95
N THR A 63 6.96 5.14 -7.04
CA THR A 63 7.69 5.74 -5.91
C THR A 63 9.20 5.61 -6.14
N SER A 64 10.03 6.19 -5.28
CA SER A 64 11.50 6.04 -5.38
C SER A 64 12.10 6.46 -6.74
N ARG A 65 13.31 6.00 -7.05
CA ARG A 65 14.01 6.30 -8.30
C ARG A 65 13.83 5.15 -9.28
N ASN A 66 13.06 5.38 -10.33
CA ASN A 66 12.74 4.37 -11.35
C ASN A 66 13.47 4.60 -12.69
N ALA A 67 14.72 5.07 -12.67
CA ALA A 67 15.51 5.21 -13.89
C ALA A 67 15.82 3.85 -14.52
N LEU A 68 15.81 3.78 -15.86
CA LEU A 68 16.16 2.57 -16.64
C LEU A 68 15.34 1.33 -16.25
N LEU A 69 14.01 1.46 -16.02
CA LEU A 69 13.13 0.36 -15.63
C LEU A 69 13.26 -0.91 -16.47
N PRO A 70 13.36 -0.88 -17.83
CA PRO A 70 13.51 -2.10 -18.62
C PRO A 70 14.79 -2.87 -18.28
N VAL A 71 15.90 -2.17 -18.09
CA VAL A 71 17.20 -2.78 -17.73
C VAL A 71 17.13 -3.37 -16.33
N ARG A 72 16.54 -2.64 -15.38
CA ARG A 72 16.35 -3.11 -14.00
C ARG A 72 15.47 -4.35 -13.93
N ARG A 73 14.36 -4.36 -14.68
CA ARG A 73 13.50 -5.53 -14.81
C ARG A 73 14.27 -6.73 -15.34
N TRP A 74 15.00 -6.56 -16.43
CA TRP A 74 15.81 -7.63 -17.05
C TRP A 74 16.84 -8.21 -16.06
N ILE A 75 17.52 -7.36 -15.27
CA ILE A 75 18.48 -7.82 -14.24
C ILE A 75 17.71 -8.52 -13.11
N ALA A 76 16.62 -7.95 -12.61
CA ALA A 76 15.84 -8.51 -11.48
C ALA A 76 15.25 -9.90 -11.81
N GLU A 77 14.84 -10.13 -13.05
CA GLU A 77 14.32 -11.43 -13.49
C GLU A 77 15.42 -12.51 -13.59
N ARG A 78 16.69 -12.13 -13.83
CA ARG A 78 17.83 -13.06 -14.00
C ARG A 78 18.73 -13.13 -12.78
N ARG A 79 18.93 -12.04 -12.11
CA ARG A 79 19.86 -11.89 -10.99
C ARG A 79 19.21 -11.01 -9.91
N PRO A 80 18.18 -11.50 -9.23
CA PRO A 80 17.45 -10.72 -8.21
C PRO A 80 18.35 -10.31 -7.05
N ASP A 81 19.41 -11.06 -6.78
CA ASP A 81 20.45 -10.75 -5.79
C ASP A 81 21.24 -9.45 -6.07
N LEU A 82 21.30 -9.01 -7.34
CA LEU A 82 22.03 -7.80 -7.74
C LEU A 82 21.18 -6.53 -7.61
N ILE A 83 19.86 -6.62 -7.72
CA ILE A 83 18.95 -5.49 -7.58
C ILE A 83 18.20 -5.58 -6.26
N LYS A 84 18.91 -5.29 -5.17
CA LYS A 84 18.33 -5.08 -3.84
C LYS A 84 17.45 -3.81 -3.84
N ALA A 85 17.26 -3.15 -2.75
CA ALA A 85 16.41 -1.95 -2.56
C ALA A 85 16.54 -0.82 -3.61
N ASN A 86 17.51 -0.89 -4.51
CA ASN A 86 17.74 0.10 -5.59
C ASN A 86 16.94 -0.18 -6.87
N GLY A 87 16.11 -1.24 -6.91
CA GLY A 87 15.30 -1.61 -8.08
C GLY A 87 14.21 -0.61 -8.47
N GLY A 88 14.01 0.43 -7.67
CA GLY A 88 12.86 1.28 -7.76
C GLY A 88 11.68 0.69 -6.97
N GLY A 89 10.58 1.40 -6.90
CA GLY A 89 9.40 0.95 -6.18
C GLY A 89 8.13 1.55 -6.72
N ALA A 90 7.03 0.92 -6.40
CA ALA A 90 5.69 1.41 -6.66
C ALA A 90 4.81 1.19 -5.42
N ASN A 91 3.75 1.98 -5.32
CA ASN A 91 2.61 1.63 -4.50
C ASN A 91 1.48 1.16 -5.41
N ALA A 92 0.79 0.09 -5.03
CA ALA A 92 -0.34 -0.45 -5.78
C ALA A 92 -1.58 -0.55 -4.89
N ILE A 93 -2.75 -0.30 -5.47
CA ILE A 93 -4.05 -0.63 -4.90
C ILE A 93 -4.65 -1.69 -5.81
N LEU A 94 -4.99 -2.84 -5.24
CA LEU A 94 -5.73 -3.90 -5.92
C LEU A 94 -7.15 -3.92 -5.36
N VAL A 95 -8.15 -4.09 -6.23
CA VAL A 95 -9.57 -4.11 -5.86
C VAL A 95 -10.23 -5.33 -6.46
N ARG A 96 -10.66 -6.28 -5.62
CA ARG A 96 -11.46 -7.45 -6.00
C ARG A 96 -12.94 -7.12 -6.05
N SER A 97 -13.40 -6.43 -5.01
CA SER A 97 -14.81 -6.13 -4.82
C SER A 97 -15.09 -4.67 -5.08
N GLY A 98 -15.94 -4.40 -6.04
CA GLY A 98 -16.33 -3.05 -6.43
C GLY A 98 -15.54 -2.55 -7.65
N ARG A 99 -16.08 -1.52 -8.28
CA ARG A 99 -15.50 -0.90 -9.47
C ARG A 99 -14.75 0.36 -9.09
N ILE A 100 -13.58 0.57 -9.64
CA ILE A 100 -12.83 1.81 -9.47
C ILE A 100 -13.47 2.90 -10.36
N ALA A 101 -14.18 3.84 -9.73
CA ALA A 101 -14.80 4.98 -10.42
C ALA A 101 -13.81 6.13 -10.69
N ALA A 102 -12.86 6.34 -9.76
CA ALA A 102 -11.87 7.40 -9.87
C ALA A 102 -10.55 6.99 -9.24
N HIS A 103 -9.46 7.60 -9.70
CA HIS A 103 -8.12 7.46 -9.12
C HIS A 103 -7.50 8.84 -8.97
N ALA A 104 -7.04 9.15 -7.77
CA ALA A 104 -6.32 10.38 -7.45
C ALA A 104 -4.93 10.05 -6.92
N ALA A 105 -3.95 10.91 -7.20
CA ALA A 105 -2.59 10.75 -6.70
C ALA A 105 -1.96 12.10 -6.37
N LEU A 106 -1.18 12.14 -5.29
CA LEU A 106 -0.43 13.29 -4.84
C LEU A 106 1.00 12.88 -4.54
N ARG A 107 1.95 13.65 -5.08
CA ARG A 107 3.34 13.54 -4.64
C ARG A 107 3.51 14.24 -3.30
N LEU A 108 3.75 13.43 -2.25
CA LEU A 108 4.01 13.93 -0.89
C LEU A 108 5.40 14.58 -0.82
N ARG A 109 6.38 13.95 -1.48
CA ARG A 109 7.78 14.38 -1.39
C ARG A 109 8.57 13.99 -2.64
N TRP A 110 9.63 14.75 -2.91
CA TRP A 110 10.59 14.45 -3.97
C TRP A 110 11.93 13.97 -3.41
N ARG A 111 12.34 14.53 -2.27
CA ARG A 111 13.59 14.19 -1.57
C ARG A 111 13.33 13.96 -0.08
N PRO A 112 14.08 13.06 0.59
CA PRO A 112 15.18 12.22 0.08
C PRO A 112 14.73 11.18 -0.94
N GLU A 113 13.45 10.73 -0.90
CA GLU A 113 12.84 9.77 -1.79
C GLU A 113 11.49 10.29 -2.31
N ARG A 114 11.12 9.90 -3.53
CA ARG A 114 9.80 10.21 -4.04
C ARG A 114 8.75 9.40 -3.31
N ARG A 115 7.92 10.08 -2.53
CA ARG A 115 6.79 9.49 -1.80
C ARG A 115 5.47 9.95 -2.41
N MET A 116 4.53 9.03 -2.48
CA MET A 116 3.23 9.22 -3.11
C MET A 116 2.12 8.78 -2.17
N LEU A 117 1.06 9.57 -2.11
CA LEU A 117 -0.27 9.15 -1.73
C LEU A 117 -1.04 8.85 -3.01
N HIS A 118 -1.79 7.75 -3.06
CA HIS A 118 -2.81 7.57 -4.09
C HIS A 118 -4.06 6.92 -3.51
N ALA A 119 -5.20 7.18 -4.14
CA ALA A 119 -6.49 6.72 -3.67
C ALA A 119 -7.40 6.34 -4.82
N VAL A 120 -8.29 5.40 -4.58
CA VAL A 120 -9.37 5.01 -5.47
C VAL A 120 -10.72 5.29 -4.84
N HIS A 121 -11.70 5.70 -5.66
CA HIS A 121 -13.09 5.77 -5.28
C HIS A 121 -13.80 4.49 -5.73
N LEU A 122 -14.42 3.79 -4.80
CA LEU A 122 -15.16 2.54 -5.06
C LEU A 122 -16.64 2.85 -5.23
N THR A 123 -17.19 2.61 -6.42
CA THR A 123 -18.58 2.98 -6.77
C THR A 123 -19.60 2.31 -5.85
N ALA A 124 -19.49 1.00 -5.66
CA ALA A 124 -20.49 0.23 -4.92
C ALA A 124 -20.58 0.61 -3.44
N ALA A 125 -19.45 0.98 -2.84
CA ALA A 125 -19.38 1.36 -1.43
C ALA A 125 -19.46 2.87 -1.20
N GLY A 126 -19.34 3.70 -2.24
CA GLY A 126 -19.29 5.16 -2.13
C GLY A 126 -18.12 5.68 -1.30
N ILE A 127 -16.99 4.94 -1.25
CA ILE A 127 -15.90 5.14 -0.32
C ILE A 127 -14.59 5.44 -1.06
N TRP A 128 -13.77 6.32 -0.50
CA TRP A 128 -12.39 6.50 -0.93
C TRP A 128 -11.45 5.62 -0.11
N VAL A 129 -10.60 4.85 -0.79
CA VAL A 129 -9.56 4.03 -0.16
C VAL A 129 -8.21 4.47 -0.67
N ALA A 130 -7.32 4.84 0.26
CA ALA A 130 -6.02 5.41 -0.05
C ALA A 130 -4.88 4.55 0.47
N ASN A 131 -3.79 4.53 -0.30
CA ASN A 131 -2.54 3.85 0.00
C ASN A 131 -1.41 4.87 0.16
N VAL A 132 -0.65 4.75 1.23
CA VAL A 132 0.53 5.57 1.51
C VAL A 132 1.75 4.71 1.88
N HIS A 133 2.91 5.17 1.49
CA HIS A 133 4.20 4.82 2.08
C HIS A 133 4.92 6.13 2.40
N ALA A 134 4.94 6.49 3.67
CA ALA A 134 5.54 7.73 4.16
C ALA A 134 7.08 7.66 4.13
N THR A 135 7.74 8.80 4.32
CA THR A 135 9.21 8.88 4.37
C THR A 135 9.77 8.07 5.54
N ALA A 136 10.74 7.19 5.29
CA ALA A 136 11.31 6.36 6.33
C ALA A 136 12.09 7.19 7.37
N ASN A 137 12.96 8.08 6.90
CA ASN A 137 13.80 8.93 7.76
C ASN A 137 14.04 10.30 7.10
N PRO A 138 14.19 11.36 7.90
CA PRO A 138 13.96 11.43 9.36
C PRO A 138 12.46 11.39 9.72
N LYS A 139 12.12 10.92 10.90
CA LYS A 139 10.72 10.74 11.36
C LYS A 139 9.82 12.00 11.30
N PRO A 140 10.31 13.24 11.52
CA PRO A 140 9.51 14.42 11.29
C PRO A 140 8.97 14.55 9.86
N LEU A 141 9.69 14.05 8.85
CA LEU A 141 9.20 14.04 7.48
C LEU A 141 8.05 13.03 7.27
N ALA A 142 8.14 11.85 7.91
CA ALA A 142 7.04 10.89 7.91
C ALA A 142 5.75 11.49 8.52
N ARG A 143 5.87 12.15 9.67
CA ARG A 143 4.73 12.85 10.29
C ARG A 143 4.14 13.92 9.38
N ALA A 144 4.98 14.74 8.74
CA ALA A 144 4.53 15.74 7.78
C ALA A 144 3.86 15.11 6.54
N ASP A 145 4.35 13.97 6.07
CA ASP A 145 3.72 13.24 4.97
C ASP A 145 2.32 12.76 5.36
N MET A 146 2.15 12.23 6.59
CA MET A 146 0.84 11.76 7.08
C MET A 146 -0.17 12.90 7.26
N VAL A 147 0.27 14.09 7.72
CA VAL A 147 -0.57 15.28 7.76
C VAL A 147 -1.06 15.64 6.34
N ARG A 148 -0.16 15.67 5.36
CA ARG A 148 -0.52 15.95 3.97
C ARG A 148 -1.46 14.89 3.36
N CYS A 149 -1.33 13.63 3.80
CA CYS A 149 -2.25 12.57 3.39
C CYS A 149 -3.68 12.86 3.87
N GLY A 150 -3.87 13.21 5.13
CA GLY A 150 -5.17 13.55 5.69
C GLY A 150 -5.83 14.72 4.97
N GLU A 151 -5.07 15.81 4.74
CA GLU A 151 -5.54 16.98 4.02
C GLU A 151 -5.95 16.66 2.57
N ALA A 152 -5.12 15.90 1.84
CA ALA A 152 -5.37 15.57 0.44
C ALA A 152 -6.56 14.62 0.28
N LEU A 153 -6.57 13.53 1.06
CA LEU A 153 -7.66 12.55 1.02
C LEU A 153 -8.98 13.18 1.48
N GLY A 154 -8.92 14.05 2.49
CA GLY A 154 -10.08 14.82 2.93
C GLY A 154 -10.68 15.70 1.84
N ARG A 155 -9.84 16.37 1.04
CA ARG A 155 -10.30 17.15 -0.13
C ARG A 155 -10.89 16.26 -1.23
N TRP A 156 -10.27 15.12 -1.55
CA TRP A 156 -10.78 14.22 -2.58
C TRP A 156 -12.10 13.57 -2.19
N ALA A 157 -12.21 13.17 -0.92
CA ALA A 157 -13.41 12.51 -0.42
C ALA A 157 -14.60 13.49 -0.22
N GLY A 158 -14.33 14.77 0.06
CA GLY A 158 -15.39 15.71 0.40
C GLY A 158 -16.17 15.25 1.63
N THR A 159 -17.44 14.92 1.45
CA THR A 159 -18.32 14.35 2.49
C THR A 159 -18.35 12.82 2.49
N ALA A 160 -17.82 12.17 1.46
CA ALA A 160 -17.80 10.72 1.39
C ALA A 160 -16.91 10.09 2.46
N PRO A 161 -17.25 8.89 2.93
CA PRO A 161 -16.37 8.13 3.81
C PRO A 161 -15.02 7.84 3.16
N ALA A 162 -13.96 7.77 3.96
CA ALA A 162 -12.62 7.49 3.46
C ALA A 162 -11.81 6.64 4.44
N LEU A 163 -10.99 5.73 3.88
CA LEU A 163 -10.01 4.93 4.59
C LEU A 163 -8.62 5.23 4.01
N LEU A 164 -7.67 5.50 4.89
CA LEU A 164 -6.24 5.57 4.57
C LEU A 164 -5.55 4.39 5.23
N GLY A 165 -4.75 3.65 4.46
CA GLY A 165 -3.91 2.58 4.99
C GLY A 165 -2.52 2.60 4.37
N GLY A 166 -1.58 1.92 5.04
CA GLY A 166 -0.22 1.77 4.53
C GLY A 166 0.85 1.94 5.60
N ASP A 167 2.09 1.99 5.12
CA ASP A 167 3.28 2.19 5.93
C ASP A 167 3.46 3.68 6.27
N ALA A 168 3.09 4.04 7.49
CA ALA A 168 3.22 5.40 8.02
C ALA A 168 4.65 5.74 8.45
N ASN A 169 5.54 4.74 8.57
CA ASN A 169 6.92 4.88 9.06
C ASN A 169 7.08 5.54 10.44
N VAL A 170 5.97 5.76 11.14
CA VAL A 170 5.89 6.19 12.55
C VAL A 170 4.72 5.47 13.23
N PRO A 171 4.83 5.12 14.51
CA PRO A 171 3.80 4.33 15.19
C PRO A 171 2.54 5.12 15.55
N ASP A 172 2.65 6.45 15.65
CA ASP A 172 1.64 7.36 16.19
C ASP A 172 1.49 8.63 15.31
N PRO A 173 1.21 8.52 14.00
CA PRO A 173 1.08 9.68 13.14
C PRO A 173 -0.26 10.41 13.37
N THR A 174 -0.22 11.73 13.28
CA THR A 174 -1.45 12.54 13.21
C THR A 174 -1.91 12.64 11.76
N VAL A 175 -3.16 12.28 11.51
CA VAL A 175 -3.81 12.41 10.18
C VAL A 175 -5.03 13.32 10.34
N PRO A 176 -4.96 14.61 9.94
CA PRO A 176 -6.03 15.56 10.17
C PRO A 176 -7.37 15.11 9.58
N GLY A 177 -8.42 15.13 10.42
CA GLY A 177 -9.77 14.72 10.04
C GLY A 177 -10.00 13.22 9.95
N PHE A 178 -9.05 12.40 10.38
CA PHE A 178 -9.15 10.96 10.44
C PHE A 178 -8.92 10.42 11.84
N ILE A 179 -9.53 9.29 12.14
CA ILE A 179 -9.37 8.54 13.39
C ILE A 179 -8.44 7.36 13.12
N ASP A 180 -7.41 7.18 13.93
CA ASP A 180 -6.58 5.98 13.92
C ASP A 180 -7.41 4.79 14.42
N VAL A 181 -7.56 3.77 13.61
CA VAL A 181 -8.36 2.59 13.91
C VAL A 181 -7.49 1.33 14.09
N GLY A 182 -6.18 1.51 14.25
CA GLY A 182 -5.24 0.45 14.54
C GLY A 182 -4.38 0.05 13.36
N GLY A 183 -3.65 -1.05 13.57
CA GLY A 183 -2.67 -1.58 12.63
C GLY A 183 -1.64 -2.43 13.35
N HIS A 184 -0.49 -2.61 12.76
CA HIS A 184 0.66 -3.28 13.37
C HIS A 184 1.89 -2.38 13.26
N ARG A 185 2.48 -1.97 14.39
CA ARG A 185 3.66 -1.08 14.44
C ARG A 185 3.43 0.21 13.63
N ILE A 186 4.07 0.32 12.47
CA ILE A 186 4.04 1.47 11.56
C ILE A 186 3.08 1.28 10.37
N ASP A 187 2.56 0.08 10.19
CA ASP A 187 1.54 -0.24 9.19
C ASP A 187 0.16 0.01 9.80
N ARG A 188 -0.48 1.14 9.43
CA ARG A 188 -1.63 1.71 10.14
C ARG A 188 -2.83 1.92 9.23
N PHE A 189 -4.02 1.98 9.84
CA PHE A 189 -5.27 2.36 9.20
C PHE A 189 -5.93 3.54 9.90
N PHE A 190 -6.53 4.41 9.09
CA PHE A 190 -7.25 5.61 9.54
C PHE A 190 -8.56 5.71 8.80
N THR A 191 -9.63 6.08 9.50
CA THR A 191 -10.97 6.24 8.91
C THR A 191 -11.49 7.66 9.09
N ARG A 192 -12.34 8.09 8.16
CA ARG A 192 -13.08 9.34 8.19
C ARG A 192 -14.51 9.12 7.74
N GLY A 193 -15.44 9.88 8.35
CA GLY A 193 -16.87 9.80 8.03
C GLY A 193 -17.54 8.56 8.59
N ALA A 194 -18.66 8.16 7.99
CA ALA A 194 -19.47 7.04 8.44
C ALA A 194 -18.86 5.68 8.12
N LEU A 195 -17.71 5.37 8.73
CA LEU A 195 -17.01 4.08 8.65
C LEU A 195 -16.81 3.50 10.04
N ARG A 196 -17.34 2.31 10.26
CA ARG A 196 -17.19 1.55 11.50
C ARG A 196 -16.26 0.35 11.28
N VAL A 197 -15.33 0.14 12.19
CA VAL A 197 -14.53 -1.10 12.24
C VAL A 197 -15.43 -2.22 12.76
N THR A 198 -15.56 -3.29 11.99
CA THR A 198 -16.32 -4.50 12.35
C THR A 198 -15.41 -5.60 12.89
N THR A 199 -14.16 -5.66 12.39
CA THR A 199 -13.13 -6.55 12.90
C THR A 199 -11.84 -5.75 13.07
N PRO A 200 -11.24 -5.70 14.28
CA PRO A 200 -9.98 -5.01 14.53
C PRO A 200 -8.85 -5.48 13.62
N ALA A 201 -7.88 -4.59 13.40
CA ALA A 201 -6.70 -4.90 12.62
C ALA A 201 -5.94 -6.10 13.22
N ARG A 202 -5.56 -7.05 12.37
CA ARG A 202 -4.79 -8.25 12.72
C ARG A 202 -3.73 -8.54 11.67
N THR A 203 -2.65 -9.15 12.07
CA THR A 203 -1.60 -9.64 11.16
C THR A 203 -1.99 -10.95 10.51
N LEU A 204 -1.45 -11.19 9.32
CA LEU A 204 -1.52 -12.47 8.61
C LEU A 204 -0.14 -13.10 8.54
N GLU A 205 -0.09 -14.41 8.30
CA GLU A 205 1.17 -15.14 8.19
C GLU A 205 1.86 -14.85 6.85
N ARG A 206 3.09 -14.34 6.90
CA ARG A 206 3.89 -13.92 5.73
C ARG A 206 4.85 -14.98 5.20
N ASP A 207 5.07 -16.10 5.93
CA ASP A 207 6.00 -17.19 5.60
C ASP A 207 7.41 -16.71 5.22
N GLY A 208 7.92 -15.72 5.95
CA GLY A 208 9.23 -15.14 5.69
C GLY A 208 9.29 -14.15 4.51
N LEU A 209 8.22 -13.93 3.78
CA LEU A 209 8.15 -12.89 2.75
C LEU A 209 8.08 -11.51 3.40
N SER A 210 8.84 -10.54 2.89
CA SER A 210 8.96 -9.19 3.44
C SER A 210 9.56 -9.15 4.86
N ASP A 211 9.89 -7.97 5.34
CA ASP A 211 10.23 -7.63 6.73
C ASP A 211 9.07 -6.97 7.49
N HIS A 212 7.95 -6.72 6.77
CA HIS A 212 6.69 -6.27 7.33
C HIS A 212 5.66 -7.40 7.42
N GLU A 213 4.84 -7.38 8.48
CA GLU A 213 3.67 -8.23 8.60
C GLU A 213 2.52 -7.68 7.76
N PRO A 214 1.81 -8.52 6.96
CA PRO A 214 0.56 -8.09 6.32
C PRO A 214 -0.49 -7.80 7.38
N VAL A 215 -1.22 -6.70 7.24
CA VAL A 215 -2.26 -6.30 8.21
C VAL A 215 -3.61 -6.22 7.52
N LEU A 216 -4.60 -6.88 8.08
CA LEU A 216 -5.98 -6.92 7.61
C LEU A 216 -6.91 -6.28 8.62
N ILE A 217 -7.79 -5.38 8.15
CA ILE A 217 -8.90 -4.78 8.91
C ILE A 217 -10.22 -5.01 8.19
N GLU A 218 -11.32 -5.04 8.94
CA GLU A 218 -12.64 -5.05 8.33
C GLU A 218 -13.44 -3.84 8.75
N VAL A 219 -14.00 -3.13 7.76
CA VAL A 219 -14.79 -1.92 7.95
C VAL A 219 -16.13 -2.01 7.21
N GLN A 220 -17.12 -1.30 7.71
CA GLN A 220 -18.45 -1.19 7.12
C GLN A 220 -18.88 0.26 7.07
N ALA A 221 -19.48 0.69 5.97
CA ALA A 221 -20.20 1.97 5.92
C ALA A 221 -21.41 1.89 6.84
N SER A 222 -21.62 2.96 7.61
CA SER A 222 -22.74 3.08 8.57
C SER A 222 -23.92 3.73 7.89
#